data_d3e1890475af825142f481f9e89c4fd2
#
_entry.id   d3e1890475af825142f481f9e89c4fd2
#
_cell.length_a   1.000
_cell.length_b   1.000
_cell.length_c   1.000
_cell.angle_alpha   90.00
_cell.angle_beta   90.00
_cell.angle_gamma   90.00
#
_symmetry.space_group_name_H-M   'P 1'
#
loop_
_entity.id
_entity.type
_entity.pdbx_description
1 polymer ?
#
loop_
_entity_poly.entity_id
_entity_poly.type
_entity_poly.pdbx_seq_one_letter_code
_entity_poly.pdbx_strand_id
1 'polypeptide(L)' 'MGDRNSKGWFAFVVRSQSEFKAEEELNNLGVQSYLPITIATRKWSDRKKEIKVPLIKGYIFIYATE' A
#
# COMPACT_ATOMS: atom_id res chain seq x y z
N MET A 1 7.56 -13.35 -24.08
CA MET A 1 7.34 -11.92 -24.05
C MET A 1 5.87 -11.61 -23.75
N GLY A 2 5.63 -10.73 -22.84
CA GLY A 2 4.27 -10.42 -22.46
C GLY A 2 3.56 -9.53 -23.46
N ASP A 3 2.26 -9.64 -23.46
CA ASP A 3 1.40 -8.76 -24.22
C ASP A 3 1.45 -7.38 -23.60
N ARG A 4 1.64 -6.35 -24.41
CA ARG A 4 1.72 -4.97 -23.94
C ARG A 4 0.42 -4.50 -23.29
N ASN A 5 -0.68 -5.13 -23.66
CA ASN A 5 -1.97 -4.78 -23.10
C ASN A 5 -2.34 -5.62 -21.89
N SER A 6 -1.44 -6.49 -21.47
CA SER A 6 -1.69 -7.32 -20.31
C SER A 6 -1.63 -6.49 -19.05
N LYS A 7 -2.63 -6.67 -18.21
CA LYS A 7 -2.66 -6.04 -16.91
C LYS A 7 -2.19 -7.04 -15.86
N GLY A 8 -1.56 -6.52 -14.85
CA GLY A 8 -1.09 -7.35 -13.76
C GLY A 8 -0.78 -6.51 -12.54
N TRP A 9 -0.48 -7.21 -11.47
CA TRP A 9 -0.13 -6.55 -10.22
C TRP A 9 1.38 -6.33 -10.18
N PHE A 10 1.75 -5.13 -9.84
CA PHE A 10 3.15 -4.73 -9.72
C PHE A 10 3.41 -4.19 -8.32
N ALA A 11 4.57 -4.51 -7.79
CA ALA A 11 5.01 -3.93 -6.54
C ALA A 11 5.61 -2.56 -6.83
N PHE A 12 5.12 -1.57 -6.14
CA PHE A 12 5.58 -0.20 -6.29
C PHE A 12 6.30 0.20 -5.00
N VAL A 13 7.56 0.60 -5.13
CA VAL A 13 8.37 0.98 -3.98
C VAL A 13 8.01 2.39 -3.56
N VAL A 14 7.67 2.56 -2.31
CA VAL A 14 7.34 3.87 -1.75
C VAL A 14 8.19 4.09 -0.51
N ARG A 15 8.29 5.35 -0.11
CA ARG A 15 9.00 5.69 1.10
C ARG A 15 8.27 5.11 2.31
N SER A 16 9.04 4.55 3.24
CA SER A 16 8.49 4.04 4.48
C SER A 16 7.70 5.14 5.19
N GLN A 17 6.56 4.78 5.76
CA GLN A 17 5.63 5.69 6.43
C GLN A 17 4.84 6.58 5.47
N SER A 18 5.01 6.42 4.16
CA SER A 18 4.24 7.16 3.16
C SER A 18 3.30 6.26 2.38
N GLU A 19 3.12 5.02 2.81
CA GLU A 19 2.33 4.04 2.07
C GLU A 19 0.87 4.47 1.93
N PHE A 20 0.27 4.94 3.02
CA PHE A 20 -1.13 5.35 2.97
C PHE A 20 -1.33 6.59 2.11
N LYS A 21 -0.39 7.51 2.18
CA LYS A 21 -0.44 8.71 1.35
C LYS A 21 -0.28 8.35 -0.12
N ALA A 22 0.61 7.42 -0.42
CA ALA A 22 0.81 6.97 -1.79
C ALA A 22 -0.44 6.30 -2.33
N GLU A 23 -1.10 5.48 -1.52
CA GLU A 23 -2.35 4.85 -1.92
C GLU A 23 -3.41 5.89 -2.26
N GLU A 24 -3.54 6.90 -1.41
CA GLU A 24 -4.51 7.95 -1.63
C GLU A 24 -4.24 8.69 -2.94
N GLU A 25 -2.98 9.02 -3.19
CA GLU A 25 -2.60 9.70 -4.41
C GLU A 25 -2.87 8.85 -5.65
N LEU A 26 -2.58 7.57 -5.58
CA LEU A 26 -2.86 6.66 -6.69
C LEU A 26 -4.36 6.54 -6.95
N ASN A 27 -5.15 6.47 -5.90
CA ASN A 27 -6.60 6.43 -6.06
C ASN A 27 -7.13 7.70 -6.69
N ASN A 28 -6.56 8.85 -6.34
CA ASN A 28 -6.96 10.12 -6.93
C ASN A 28 -6.61 10.19 -8.41
N LEU A 29 -5.59 9.48 -8.83
CA LEU A 29 -5.21 9.39 -10.23
C LEU A 29 -5.97 8.33 -11.00
N GLY A 30 -6.86 7.61 -10.32
CA GLY A 30 -7.62 6.56 -10.97
C GLY A 30 -6.88 5.25 -11.12
N VAL A 31 -5.77 5.08 -10.42
CA VAL A 31 -4.98 3.86 -10.46
C VAL A 31 -5.50 2.89 -9.40
N GLN A 32 -5.80 1.67 -9.82
CA GLN A 32 -6.22 0.65 -8.87
C GLN A 32 -5.00 0.19 -8.07
N SER A 33 -5.09 0.29 -6.77
CA SER A 33 -3.99 -0.06 -5.88
C SER A 33 -4.48 -0.93 -4.75
N TYR A 34 -3.54 -1.64 -4.15
CA TYR A 34 -3.80 -2.48 -2.99
C TYR A 34 -2.66 -2.33 -2.01
N LEU A 35 -3.01 -1.91 -0.81
CA LEU A 35 -2.06 -1.79 0.29
C LEU A 35 -2.48 -2.77 1.37
N PRO A 36 -1.83 -3.93 1.46
CA PRO A 36 -2.16 -4.88 2.52
C PRO A 36 -1.81 -4.29 3.86
N ILE A 37 -2.76 -4.36 4.78
CA ILE A 37 -2.58 -3.80 6.12
C ILE A 37 -2.80 -4.87 7.17
N THR A 38 -2.20 -4.64 8.32
CA THR A 38 -2.43 -5.45 9.50
C THR A 38 -2.67 -4.51 10.68
N ILE A 39 -3.08 -5.09 11.79
CA ILE A 39 -3.33 -4.32 13.00
C ILE A 39 -2.14 -4.50 13.93
N ALA A 40 -1.57 -3.38 14.35
CA ALA A 40 -0.50 -3.38 15.35
C ALA A 40 -1.04 -2.77 16.63
N THR A 41 -0.68 -3.38 17.75
CA THR A 41 -1.06 -2.86 19.05
C THR A 41 0.09 -2.00 19.58
N ARG A 42 -0.23 -0.76 19.88
CA ARG A 42 0.73 0.17 20.48
C ARG A 42 0.31 0.50 21.88
N LYS A 43 1.27 0.45 22.79
CA LYS A 43 1.01 0.81 24.17
C LYS A 43 1.41 2.26 24.40
N TRP A 44 0.45 3.08 24.78
CA TRP A 44 0.67 4.49 25.04
C TRP A 44 0.37 4.72 26.54
N SER A 45 1.39 4.90 27.34
CA SER A 45 1.24 5.02 28.79
C SER A 45 0.43 3.84 29.34
N ASP A 46 -0.75 4.06 29.84
CA ASP A 46 -1.60 3.02 30.38
C ASP A 46 -2.63 2.50 29.40
N ARG A 47 -2.56 2.94 28.15
CA ARG A 47 -3.55 2.56 27.15
C ARG A 47 -2.94 1.75 26.03
N LYS A 48 -3.70 0.78 25.58
CA LYS A 48 -3.37 0.05 24.37
C LYS A 48 -4.21 0.60 23.23
N LYS A 49 -3.57 0.88 22.12
CA LYS A 49 -4.25 1.38 20.93
C LYS A 49 -3.92 0.50 19.74
N GLU A 50 -4.95 0.08 19.04
CA GLU A 50 -4.79 -0.66 17.81
C GLU A 50 -4.72 0.32 16.65
N ILE A 51 -3.70 0.17 15.81
CA ILE A 51 -3.53 1.00 14.64
C ILE A 51 -3.34 0.13 13.41
N LYS A 52 -3.77 0.65 12.28
CA LYS A 52 -3.56 -0.02 11.01
C LYS A 52 -2.18 0.35 10.48
N VAL A 53 -1.43 -0.66 10.11
CA VAL A 53 -0.09 -0.48 9.58
C VAL A 53 0.07 -1.32 8.32
N PRO A 54 0.94 -0.91 7.39
CA PRO A 54 1.21 -1.73 6.22
C PRO A 54 1.80 -3.08 6.64
N LEU A 55 1.33 -4.14 6.00
CA LEU A 55 1.85 -5.47 6.25
C LEU A 55 3.28 -5.59 5.74
N ILE A 56 3.54 -4.98 4.59
CA ILE A 56 4.87 -4.94 3.98
C ILE A 56 5.27 -3.47 3.86
N LYS A 57 6.25 -3.07 4.64
CA LYS A 57 6.69 -1.68 4.65
C LYS A 57 7.42 -1.33 3.37
N GLY A 58 7.13 -0.14 2.85
CA GLY A 58 7.83 0.38 1.69
C GLY A 58 7.30 -0.11 0.35
N TYR A 59 6.17 -0.83 0.34
CA TYR A 59 5.59 -1.34 -0.89
C TYR A 59 4.11 -1.13 -0.93
N ILE A 60 3.63 -0.86 -2.13
CA ILE A 60 2.20 -0.83 -2.43
C ILE A 60 2.04 -1.56 -3.77
N PHE A 61 0.94 -2.26 -3.93
CA PHE A 61 0.69 -2.99 -5.16
C PHE A 61 -0.26 -2.21 -6.04
N ILE A 62 0.06 -2.15 -7.31
CA ILE A 62 -0.80 -1.49 -8.29
C ILE A 62 -1.20 -2.49 -9.37
N TYR A 63 -2.40 -2.31 -9.88
CA TYR A 63 -2.90 -3.10 -11.00
C TYR A 63 -2.90 -2.22 -12.23
N ALA A 64 -2.02 -2.52 -13.15
CA ALA A 64 -1.78 -1.64 -14.27
C ALA A 64 -1.36 -2.43 -15.51
N THR A 65 -1.39 -1.74 -16.62
CA THR A 65 -0.87 -2.28 -17.87
C THR A 65 0.61 -2.01 -17.96
N GLU A 66 1.32 -3.01 -18.40
CA GLU A 66 2.76 -2.92 -18.55
C GLU A 66 3.16 -1.90 -19.62
#